data_5d659c1dc3ce6692664df8293f6816e5
#
_entry.id   5d659c1dc3ce6692664df8293f6816e5
#
_cell.length_a   1.000
_cell.length_b   1.000
_cell.length_c   1.000
_cell.angle_alpha   90.00
_cell.angle_beta   90.00
_cell.angle_gamma   90.00
#
_symmetry.space_group_name_H-M   'P 1'
#
loop_
_entity.id
_entity.type
_entity.pdbx_description
1 polymer ?
#
loop_
_entity_poly.entity_id
_entity_poly.type
_entity_poly.pdbx_seq_one_letter_code
_entity_poly.pdbx_strand_id
1 'polypeptide(L)'
;MGVPCGKCNFEKYSSIKEQFVNNTLLVGLEPNSNMNELNALLQCLSHIEPLVNYIKYTFKKKVNYSGNKEKFLIFTFADLINKLWPNNLMITNYKEVNTYKEIENSNNFLKMIYKINPQYNINQDYLINFILLRLNGELNQIDQNNYKTKFNIKSTEEPAFHEYYQKFEDENRSIISKLFYGIYNKISKCNNCGNQYYKYESYIYGLYNLSQVYNYKCQTLQRGSNVLYINKPYNISQITIYDCLYYDQQIKYNQEICKKCSVETPHVFQNIIYNPPEILTFIFNKADIINNIFFVISDKINIKDFIANKEDKIYELIGIIIYFHPNSYTAYCQNPIDRQWYHYQDTNVYKMNNFQEITKNNYIPYVLFYQQSKK
;
A
#
# COMPACT_ATOMS: atom_id res chain seq x y z
N MET A 1 23.16 30.63 -26.29
CA MET A 1 21.70 30.92 -26.21
C MET A 1 21.06 29.73 -25.51
N GLY A 2 20.76 29.91 -24.22
CA GLY A 2 20.19 28.85 -23.40
C GLY A 2 18.67 28.83 -23.56
N VAL A 3 18.13 27.66 -23.83
CA VAL A 3 16.68 27.42 -23.85
C VAL A 3 16.20 27.33 -22.40
N PRO A 4 15.20 28.09 -21.95
CA PRO A 4 14.72 28.00 -20.57
C PRO A 4 13.93 26.71 -20.39
N CYS A 5 14.36 25.92 -19.42
CA CYS A 5 13.65 24.74 -18.93
C CYS A 5 12.26 25.15 -18.43
N GLY A 6 11.23 24.64 -19.07
CA GLY A 6 9.84 24.93 -18.72
C GLY A 6 9.55 24.57 -17.27
N LYS A 7 9.10 25.56 -16.49
CA LYS A 7 8.57 25.41 -15.15
C LYS A 7 7.44 24.38 -15.19
N CYS A 8 7.63 23.21 -14.60
CA CYS A 8 6.55 22.28 -14.33
C CYS A 8 5.49 23.00 -13.46
N ASN A 9 4.33 23.19 -14.03
CA ASN A 9 3.18 23.87 -13.41
C ASN A 9 2.72 23.15 -12.14
N PHE A 10 3.32 23.48 -11.00
CA PHE A 10 2.82 23.13 -9.68
C PHE A 10 1.49 23.85 -9.35
N GLU A 11 1.21 24.99 -9.98
CA GLU A 11 -0.01 25.77 -9.80
C GLU A 11 -1.28 25.07 -10.34
N LYS A 12 -1.15 24.12 -11.27
CA LYS A 12 -2.29 23.37 -11.79
C LYS A 12 -2.85 22.32 -10.83
N TYR A 13 -2.09 21.93 -9.80
CA TYR A 13 -2.53 20.97 -8.77
C TYR A 13 -3.30 21.63 -7.62
N SER A 14 -3.06 22.91 -7.32
CA SER A 14 -3.85 23.63 -6.30
C SER A 14 -5.29 23.89 -6.74
N SER A 15 -5.52 24.19 -8.03
CA SER A 15 -6.86 24.36 -8.58
C SER A 15 -7.69 23.08 -8.64
N ILE A 16 -7.04 21.91 -8.63
CA ILE A 16 -7.71 20.61 -8.61
C ILE A 16 -8.26 20.29 -7.21
N LYS A 17 -7.61 20.76 -6.15
CA LYS A 17 -8.12 20.65 -4.77
C LYS A 17 -9.47 21.36 -4.59
N GLU A 18 -9.64 22.52 -5.19
CA GLU A 18 -10.91 23.28 -5.10
C GLU A 18 -12.07 22.58 -5.85
N GLN A 19 -11.81 21.83 -6.91
CA GLN A 19 -12.85 21.07 -7.62
C GLN A 19 -13.29 19.81 -6.88
N PHE A 20 -12.45 19.23 -6.03
CA PHE A 20 -12.80 18.06 -5.21
C PHE A 20 -13.69 18.42 -4.00
N VAL A 21 -13.63 19.66 -3.51
CA VAL A 21 -14.27 20.10 -2.27
C VAL A 21 -15.81 20.01 -2.30
N ASN A 22 -16.42 19.87 -3.47
CA ASN A 22 -17.89 19.97 -3.60
C ASN A 22 -18.63 18.63 -3.76
N ASN A 23 -17.97 17.45 -3.71
CA ASN A 23 -18.64 16.19 -4.00
C ASN A 23 -18.28 15.08 -3.00
N THR A 24 -18.84 15.14 -1.80
CA THR A 24 -18.75 14.04 -0.80
C THR A 24 -19.89 13.04 -0.97
N LEU A 25 -19.99 12.42 -2.14
CA LEU A 25 -20.88 11.27 -2.27
C LEU A 25 -20.24 10.05 -1.63
N LEU A 26 -20.93 9.51 -0.65
CA LEU A 26 -20.57 8.26 0.02
C LEU A 26 -21.31 7.14 -0.67
N VAL A 27 -20.63 6.46 -1.59
CA VAL A 27 -21.22 5.41 -2.42
C VAL A 27 -20.86 4.05 -1.85
N GLY A 28 -21.89 3.26 -1.49
CA GLY A 28 -21.74 1.85 -1.13
C GLY A 28 -21.60 0.96 -2.36
N LEU A 29 -21.15 -0.28 -2.18
CA LEU A 29 -21.05 -1.29 -3.24
C LEU A 29 -22.05 -2.41 -2.95
N GLU A 30 -22.72 -2.94 -4.01
CA GLU A 30 -23.58 -4.09 -3.88
C GLU A 30 -22.80 -5.31 -3.34
N PRO A 31 -23.41 -6.12 -2.45
CA PRO A 31 -22.77 -7.32 -1.94
C PRO A 31 -22.37 -8.27 -3.08
N ASN A 32 -21.17 -8.81 -2.99
CA ASN A 32 -20.66 -9.78 -3.93
C ASN A 32 -20.46 -11.13 -3.25
N SER A 33 -21.39 -12.05 -3.43
CA SER A 33 -21.39 -13.36 -2.76
C SER A 33 -20.15 -14.21 -3.04
N ASN A 34 -19.48 -13.96 -4.18
CA ASN A 34 -18.33 -14.75 -4.61
C ASN A 34 -16.99 -14.15 -4.20
N MET A 35 -16.95 -12.87 -3.81
CA MET A 35 -15.71 -12.18 -3.50
C MET A 35 -15.94 -10.99 -2.54
N ASN A 36 -16.31 -11.29 -1.30
CA ASN A 36 -16.59 -10.27 -0.28
C ASN A 36 -15.41 -9.34 0.01
N GLU A 37 -14.17 -9.83 -0.16
CA GLU A 37 -12.94 -9.04 0.00
C GLU A 37 -12.84 -7.91 -1.04
N LEU A 38 -13.40 -8.12 -2.24
CA LEU A 38 -13.25 -7.18 -3.35
C LEU A 38 -13.84 -5.81 -3.03
N ASN A 39 -15.05 -5.76 -2.49
CA ASN A 39 -15.71 -4.49 -2.17
C ASN A 39 -14.90 -3.68 -1.16
N ALA A 40 -14.40 -4.31 -0.10
CA ALA A 40 -13.59 -3.65 0.91
C ALA A 40 -12.28 -3.11 0.31
N LEU A 41 -11.64 -3.89 -0.57
CA LEU A 41 -10.41 -3.48 -1.24
C LEU A 41 -10.64 -2.32 -2.22
N LEU A 42 -11.70 -2.40 -3.04
CA LEU A 42 -12.05 -1.34 -3.99
C LEU A 42 -12.40 -0.02 -3.27
N GLN A 43 -13.09 -0.09 -2.12
CA GLN A 43 -13.32 1.09 -1.29
C GLN A 43 -12.01 1.71 -0.80
N CYS A 44 -11.08 0.93 -0.26
CA CYS A 44 -9.79 1.46 0.17
C CYS A 44 -8.99 2.07 -1.00
N LEU A 45 -8.90 1.38 -2.14
CA LEU A 45 -8.18 1.90 -3.32
C LEU A 45 -8.82 3.17 -3.88
N SER A 46 -10.17 3.28 -3.82
CA SER A 46 -10.90 4.47 -4.26
C SER A 46 -10.73 5.68 -3.35
N HIS A 47 -10.17 5.50 -2.13
CA HIS A 47 -9.87 6.58 -1.20
C HIS A 47 -8.40 7.02 -1.21
N ILE A 48 -7.58 6.41 -2.06
CA ILE A 48 -6.19 6.85 -2.27
C ILE A 48 -6.19 8.03 -3.23
N GLU A 49 -6.17 9.25 -2.68
CA GLU A 49 -6.31 10.51 -3.42
C GLU A 49 -5.44 10.58 -4.69
N PRO A 50 -4.10 10.32 -4.65
CA PRO A 50 -3.28 10.42 -5.85
C PRO A 50 -3.64 9.39 -6.94
N LEU A 51 -4.14 8.20 -6.56
CA LEU A 51 -4.61 7.19 -7.53
C LEU A 51 -5.90 7.65 -8.20
N VAL A 52 -6.86 8.15 -7.43
CA VAL A 52 -8.13 8.68 -7.95
C VAL A 52 -7.88 9.87 -8.88
N ASN A 53 -7.02 10.79 -8.48
CA ASN A 53 -6.65 11.96 -9.29
C ASN A 53 -6.02 11.55 -10.63
N TYR A 54 -5.14 10.53 -10.61
CA TYR A 54 -4.57 10.00 -11.84
C TYR A 54 -5.66 9.44 -12.76
N ILE A 55 -6.55 8.60 -12.24
CA ILE A 55 -7.64 7.99 -13.03
C ILE A 55 -8.54 9.06 -13.64
N LYS A 56 -8.97 10.04 -12.85
CA LYS A 56 -9.94 11.05 -13.29
C LYS A 56 -9.37 12.07 -14.28
N TYR A 57 -8.14 12.50 -14.08
CA TYR A 57 -7.60 13.66 -14.80
C TYR A 57 -6.48 13.31 -15.78
N THR A 58 -5.72 12.26 -15.53
CA THR A 58 -4.59 11.87 -16.39
C THR A 58 -4.97 10.73 -17.31
N PHE A 59 -5.48 9.64 -16.76
CA PHE A 59 -5.86 8.47 -17.54
C PHE A 59 -7.02 8.76 -18.49
N LYS A 60 -8.01 9.56 -18.09
CA LYS A 60 -9.15 9.95 -18.93
C LYS A 60 -8.72 10.62 -20.25
N LYS A 61 -7.63 11.40 -20.24
CA LYS A 61 -7.10 12.05 -21.46
C LYS A 61 -6.46 11.06 -22.44
N LYS A 62 -6.14 9.84 -21.99
CA LYS A 62 -5.49 8.77 -22.77
C LYS A 62 -6.47 7.71 -23.30
N VAL A 63 -7.78 7.91 -23.10
CA VAL A 63 -8.84 6.96 -23.49
C VAL A 63 -8.94 6.73 -25.02
N ASN A 64 -8.19 7.45 -25.83
CA ASN A 64 -8.04 7.17 -27.26
C ASN A 64 -7.14 5.95 -27.56
N TYR A 65 -7.00 5.04 -26.58
CA TYR A 65 -6.33 3.78 -26.82
C TYR A 65 -7.08 2.99 -27.89
N SER A 66 -6.43 2.77 -29.04
CA SER A 66 -6.98 2.09 -30.21
C SER A 66 -7.08 0.57 -30.05
N GLY A 67 -6.54 0.03 -28.93
CA GLY A 67 -6.57 -1.40 -28.64
C GLY A 67 -7.87 -1.88 -28.01
N ASN A 68 -7.99 -3.20 -27.87
CA ASN A 68 -9.17 -3.83 -27.26
C ASN A 68 -9.22 -3.58 -25.74
N LYS A 69 -10.01 -2.57 -25.32
CA LYS A 69 -10.19 -2.17 -23.91
C LYS A 69 -10.73 -3.31 -23.04
N GLU A 70 -11.45 -4.27 -23.61
CA GLU A 70 -12.04 -5.40 -22.90
C GLU A 70 -11.01 -6.44 -22.38
N LYS A 71 -9.73 -6.25 -22.67
CA LYS A 71 -8.63 -7.09 -22.16
C LYS A 71 -7.93 -6.52 -20.95
N PHE A 72 -8.28 -5.28 -20.53
CA PHE A 72 -7.56 -4.54 -19.51
C PHE A 72 -8.44 -4.21 -18.31
N LEU A 73 -7.98 -4.58 -17.11
CA LEU A 73 -8.66 -4.33 -15.84
C LEU A 73 -8.75 -2.83 -15.53
N ILE A 74 -7.78 -2.04 -15.97
CA ILE A 74 -7.70 -0.60 -15.68
C ILE A 74 -8.92 0.18 -16.20
N PHE A 75 -9.53 -0.23 -17.31
CA PHE A 75 -10.70 0.47 -17.83
C PHE A 75 -11.94 0.23 -16.96
N THR A 76 -12.14 -0.99 -16.46
CA THR A 76 -13.23 -1.29 -15.52
C THR A 76 -12.97 -0.64 -14.15
N PHE A 77 -11.71 -0.53 -13.74
CA PHE A 77 -11.33 0.21 -12.53
C PHE A 77 -11.62 1.70 -12.69
N ALA A 78 -11.23 2.30 -13.80
CA ALA A 78 -11.49 3.70 -14.08
C ALA A 78 -12.98 4.03 -14.16
N ASP A 79 -13.79 3.14 -14.76
CA ASP A 79 -15.24 3.27 -14.80
C ASP A 79 -15.85 3.27 -13.39
N LEU A 80 -15.42 2.32 -12.55
CA LEU A 80 -15.85 2.25 -11.15
C LEU A 80 -15.44 3.52 -10.37
N ILE A 81 -14.18 3.97 -10.49
CA ILE A 81 -13.72 5.20 -9.82
C ILE A 81 -14.54 6.41 -10.24
N ASN A 82 -14.91 6.54 -11.54
CA ASN A 82 -15.74 7.65 -12.00
C ASN A 82 -17.17 7.60 -11.44
N LYS A 83 -17.68 6.43 -11.13
CA LYS A 83 -19.00 6.25 -10.48
C LYS A 83 -18.93 6.51 -8.97
N LEU A 84 -17.88 6.04 -8.31
CA LEU A 84 -17.65 6.31 -6.88
C LEU A 84 -17.34 7.79 -6.60
N TRP A 85 -16.78 8.50 -7.59
CA TRP A 85 -16.39 9.91 -7.49
C TRP A 85 -16.88 10.71 -8.71
N PRO A 86 -18.21 10.93 -8.90
CA PRO A 86 -18.73 11.64 -10.06
C PRO A 86 -18.28 13.11 -10.09
N ASN A 87 -18.08 13.65 -11.31
CA ASN A 87 -17.54 15.00 -11.52
C ASN A 87 -18.59 16.13 -11.38
N ASN A 88 -19.91 15.83 -11.40
CA ASN A 88 -20.95 16.78 -11.75
C ASN A 88 -22.02 17.00 -10.69
N LEU A 89 -21.80 16.63 -9.44
CA LEU A 89 -22.77 16.98 -8.41
C LEU A 89 -22.47 18.38 -7.86
N MET A 90 -23.08 19.38 -8.48
CA MET A 90 -23.34 20.67 -7.80
C MET A 90 -24.35 20.37 -6.69
N ILE A 91 -23.86 20.03 -5.51
CA ILE A 91 -24.72 19.99 -4.31
C ILE A 91 -24.99 21.44 -3.93
N THR A 92 -26.12 21.95 -4.40
CA THR A 92 -26.56 23.30 -4.12
C THR A 92 -27.03 23.50 -2.69
N ASN A 93 -27.20 22.45 -1.87
CA ASN A 93 -27.63 22.54 -0.48
C ASN A 93 -27.04 21.47 0.42
N TYR A 94 -26.18 21.87 1.32
CA TYR A 94 -25.53 21.04 2.34
C TYR A 94 -26.49 20.34 3.33
N LYS A 95 -27.77 20.72 3.35
CA LYS A 95 -28.78 20.19 4.30
C LYS A 95 -29.45 18.88 3.86
N GLU A 96 -29.30 18.45 2.61
CA GLU A 96 -30.01 17.28 2.07
C GLU A 96 -29.13 16.03 1.83
N VAL A 97 -27.86 16.05 2.23
CA VAL A 97 -26.89 14.97 1.99
C VAL A 97 -27.24 13.64 2.71
N ASN A 98 -28.20 13.67 3.63
CA ASN A 98 -28.58 12.48 4.41
C ASN A 98 -29.55 11.51 3.71
N THR A 99 -29.97 11.76 2.47
CA THR A 99 -31.07 10.99 1.85
C THR A 99 -30.72 10.25 0.57
N TYR A 100 -29.60 10.51 -0.10
CA TYR A 100 -29.22 9.78 -1.32
C TYR A 100 -28.10 8.80 -1.04
N LYS A 101 -28.47 7.58 -0.69
CA LYS A 101 -27.57 6.43 -0.61
C LYS A 101 -27.38 5.90 -2.02
N GLU A 102 -26.36 6.37 -2.73
CA GLU A 102 -26.00 5.77 -4.01
C GLU A 102 -25.32 4.43 -3.79
N ILE A 103 -25.73 3.44 -4.56
CA ILE A 103 -25.20 2.09 -4.53
C ILE A 103 -24.66 1.80 -5.93
N GLU A 104 -23.41 1.38 -6.01
CA GLU A 104 -22.77 0.96 -7.24
C GLU A 104 -22.46 -0.54 -7.22
N ASN A 105 -22.13 -1.08 -8.39
CA ASN A 105 -21.93 -2.50 -8.58
C ASN A 105 -20.52 -2.79 -9.07
N SER A 106 -19.80 -3.64 -8.32
CA SER A 106 -18.46 -4.10 -8.67
C SER A 106 -18.41 -5.32 -9.59
N ASN A 107 -19.58 -5.85 -10.04
CA ASN A 107 -19.65 -7.09 -10.82
C ASN A 107 -18.88 -7.04 -12.13
N ASN A 108 -18.83 -5.89 -12.81
CA ASN A 108 -18.06 -5.75 -14.05
C ASN A 108 -16.55 -5.90 -13.77
N PHE A 109 -16.07 -5.38 -12.64
CA PHE A 109 -14.70 -5.55 -12.23
C PHE A 109 -14.39 -7.01 -11.90
N LEU A 110 -15.28 -7.68 -11.17
CA LEU A 110 -15.15 -9.11 -10.86
C LEU A 110 -15.16 -9.98 -12.13
N LYS A 111 -16.11 -9.75 -13.06
CA LYS A 111 -16.14 -10.45 -14.34
C LYS A 111 -14.84 -10.29 -15.12
N MET A 112 -14.22 -9.10 -15.04
CA MET A 112 -12.94 -8.84 -15.69
C MET A 112 -11.80 -9.63 -15.03
N ILE A 113 -11.78 -9.75 -13.70
CA ILE A 113 -10.79 -10.59 -12.99
C ILE A 113 -10.86 -12.03 -13.53
N TYR A 114 -12.04 -12.63 -13.56
CA TYR A 114 -12.22 -14.01 -14.06
C TYR A 114 -11.98 -14.16 -15.57
N LYS A 115 -12.23 -13.11 -16.36
CA LYS A 115 -11.90 -13.11 -17.80
C LYS A 115 -10.39 -13.13 -18.03
N ILE A 116 -9.63 -12.41 -17.19
CA ILE A 116 -8.17 -12.32 -17.26
C ILE A 116 -7.51 -13.57 -16.68
N ASN A 117 -8.01 -14.06 -15.56
CA ASN A 117 -7.54 -15.25 -14.88
C ASN A 117 -8.71 -16.16 -14.48
N PRO A 118 -9.17 -17.06 -15.39
CA PRO A 118 -10.30 -17.96 -15.11
C PRO A 118 -10.07 -18.92 -13.93
N GLN A 119 -8.81 -19.19 -13.59
CA GLN A 119 -8.40 -20.07 -12.48
C GLN A 119 -8.03 -19.28 -11.21
N TYR A 120 -8.36 -17.99 -11.16
CA TYR A 120 -8.05 -17.18 -10.00
C TYR A 120 -8.62 -17.80 -8.72
N ASN A 121 -7.73 -18.16 -7.80
CA ASN A 121 -8.09 -18.77 -6.53
C ASN A 121 -7.83 -17.78 -5.38
N ILE A 122 -8.90 -17.16 -4.90
CA ILE A 122 -8.91 -16.24 -3.76
C ILE A 122 -8.23 -16.79 -2.50
N ASN A 123 -8.22 -18.10 -2.32
CA ASN A 123 -7.65 -18.71 -1.12
C ASN A 123 -6.13 -18.87 -1.19
N GLN A 124 -5.54 -18.76 -2.38
CA GLN A 124 -4.10 -18.92 -2.59
C GLN A 124 -3.38 -17.59 -2.84
N ASP A 125 -4.04 -16.66 -3.53
CA ASP A 125 -3.45 -15.39 -3.92
C ASP A 125 -4.12 -14.22 -3.19
N TYR A 126 -3.33 -13.33 -2.63
CA TYR A 126 -3.86 -12.08 -2.08
C TYR A 126 -4.44 -11.22 -3.21
N LEU A 127 -5.73 -10.90 -3.12
CA LEU A 127 -6.46 -10.16 -4.15
C LEU A 127 -5.81 -8.81 -4.46
N ILE A 128 -5.32 -8.13 -3.42
CA ILE A 128 -4.61 -6.85 -3.58
C ILE A 128 -3.36 -6.99 -4.44
N ASN A 129 -2.59 -8.07 -4.27
CA ASN A 129 -1.39 -8.33 -5.06
C ASN A 129 -1.74 -8.50 -6.54
N PHE A 130 -2.74 -9.35 -6.81
CA PHE A 130 -3.21 -9.56 -8.18
C PHE A 130 -3.65 -8.26 -8.84
N ILE A 131 -4.47 -7.45 -8.17
CA ILE A 131 -4.99 -6.18 -8.71
C ILE A 131 -3.85 -5.20 -8.96
N LEU A 132 -2.96 -4.96 -7.98
CA LEU A 132 -1.88 -3.98 -8.13
C LEU A 132 -0.87 -4.39 -9.21
N LEU A 133 -0.46 -5.66 -9.27
CA LEU A 133 0.44 -6.16 -10.32
C LEU A 133 -0.20 -6.02 -11.70
N ARG A 134 -1.49 -6.39 -11.82
CA ARG A 134 -2.20 -6.30 -13.09
C ARG A 134 -2.33 -4.87 -13.57
N LEU A 135 -2.78 -3.96 -12.71
CA LEU A 135 -2.89 -2.53 -13.03
C LEU A 135 -1.51 -1.93 -13.38
N ASN A 136 -0.45 -2.30 -12.67
CA ASN A 136 0.92 -1.86 -13.00
C ASN A 136 1.33 -2.28 -14.42
N GLY A 137 1.20 -3.57 -14.74
CA GLY A 137 1.55 -4.08 -16.06
C GLY A 137 0.74 -3.47 -17.20
N GLU A 138 -0.57 -3.28 -17.00
CA GLU A 138 -1.44 -2.64 -17.99
C GLU A 138 -1.10 -1.16 -18.21
N LEU A 139 -0.88 -0.42 -17.13
CA LEU A 139 -0.53 1.00 -17.21
C LEU A 139 0.86 1.22 -17.82
N ASN A 140 1.82 0.33 -17.58
CA ASN A 140 3.12 0.37 -18.25
C ASN A 140 2.98 0.25 -19.77
N GLN A 141 2.04 -0.57 -20.26
CA GLN A 141 1.78 -0.72 -21.70
C GLN A 141 1.07 0.48 -22.30
N ILE A 142 0.12 1.07 -21.57
CA ILE A 142 -0.73 2.17 -22.07
C ILE A 142 -0.04 3.52 -21.93
N ASP A 143 0.78 3.71 -20.90
CA ASP A 143 1.32 5.00 -20.47
C ASP A 143 2.84 5.09 -20.52
N GLN A 144 3.45 4.57 -21.59
CA GLN A 144 4.91 4.39 -21.74
C GLN A 144 5.80 5.61 -21.44
N ASN A 145 5.25 6.83 -21.25
CA ASN A 145 6.08 8.05 -21.25
C ASN A 145 5.97 8.97 -20.03
N ASN A 146 5.15 8.70 -18.98
CA ASN A 146 4.78 9.80 -18.09
C ASN A 146 5.15 9.67 -16.60
N TYR A 147 5.55 8.54 -16.12
CA TYR A 147 5.94 8.40 -14.71
C TYR A 147 7.37 7.87 -14.58
N LYS A 148 8.32 8.76 -14.80
CA LYS A 148 9.66 8.50 -14.26
C LYS A 148 9.57 8.75 -12.75
N THR A 149 9.68 7.69 -11.98
CA THR A 149 9.96 7.81 -10.54
C THR A 149 11.33 8.45 -10.42
N LYS A 150 11.38 9.78 -10.27
CA LYS A 150 12.63 10.47 -9.98
C LYS A 150 13.01 10.19 -8.53
N PHE A 151 13.70 9.11 -8.30
CA PHE A 151 14.52 9.04 -7.10
C PHE A 151 15.67 10.05 -7.28
N ASN A 152 15.91 10.89 -6.29
CA ASN A 152 17.13 11.68 -6.25
C ASN A 152 18.27 10.72 -5.92
N ILE A 153 18.80 10.06 -6.96
CA ILE A 153 20.00 9.22 -6.83
C ILE A 153 21.15 10.15 -6.50
N LYS A 154 21.68 10.03 -5.29
CA LYS A 154 22.88 10.75 -4.89
C LYS A 154 24.08 10.08 -5.58
N SER A 155 25.06 10.86 -6.00
CA SER A 155 26.30 10.36 -6.63
C SER A 155 27.13 9.41 -5.72
N THR A 156 26.76 9.32 -4.45
CA THR A 156 27.37 8.45 -3.43
C THR A 156 26.69 7.10 -3.29
N GLU A 157 25.66 6.81 -4.11
CA GLU A 157 24.93 5.55 -4.04
C GLU A 157 25.77 4.38 -4.57
N GLU A 158 25.53 3.20 -4.02
CA GLU A 158 26.21 1.97 -4.44
C GLU A 158 25.96 1.67 -5.93
N PRO A 159 27.00 1.27 -6.69
CA PRO A 159 26.85 0.89 -8.10
C PRO A 159 25.77 -0.15 -8.36
N ALA A 160 25.62 -1.12 -7.45
CA ALA A 160 24.60 -2.16 -7.51
C ALA A 160 23.17 -1.59 -7.43
N PHE A 161 22.98 -0.46 -6.72
CA PHE A 161 21.69 0.22 -6.70
C PHE A 161 21.38 0.89 -8.03
N HIS A 162 22.36 1.54 -8.64
CA HIS A 162 22.17 2.22 -9.93
C HIS A 162 21.75 1.22 -11.03
N GLU A 163 22.43 0.07 -11.11
CA GLU A 163 22.10 -0.99 -12.06
C GLU A 163 20.68 -1.52 -11.84
N TYR A 164 20.36 -1.85 -10.58
CA TYR A 164 19.02 -2.32 -10.21
C TYR A 164 17.95 -1.28 -10.57
N TYR A 165 18.18 -0.02 -10.23
CA TYR A 165 17.22 1.05 -10.37
C TYR A 165 16.91 1.38 -11.84
N GLN A 166 17.93 1.38 -12.71
CA GLN A 166 17.71 1.57 -14.16
C GLN A 166 16.76 0.50 -14.71
N LYS A 167 17.03 -0.77 -14.40
CA LYS A 167 16.16 -1.87 -14.81
C LYS A 167 14.76 -1.74 -14.23
N PHE A 168 14.66 -1.42 -12.94
CA PHE A 168 13.37 -1.22 -12.29
C PHE A 168 12.55 -0.10 -12.95
N GLU A 169 13.16 1.04 -13.27
CA GLU A 169 12.47 2.14 -13.96
C GLU A 169 11.99 1.77 -15.35
N ASP A 170 12.76 0.99 -16.09
CA ASP A 170 12.35 0.57 -17.43
C ASP A 170 11.13 -0.33 -17.42
N GLU A 171 10.97 -1.14 -16.39
CA GLU A 171 9.87 -2.09 -16.22
C GLU A 171 8.65 -1.50 -15.48
N ASN A 172 8.81 -0.39 -14.72
CA ASN A 172 7.82 0.09 -13.75
C ASN A 172 7.61 1.60 -13.84
N ARG A 173 6.90 2.07 -14.89
CA ARG A 173 6.63 3.50 -15.16
C ARG A 173 5.17 3.90 -14.93
N SER A 174 4.45 3.22 -14.05
CA SER A 174 3.05 3.48 -13.80
C SER A 174 2.81 4.30 -12.53
N ILE A 175 1.59 4.82 -12.37
CA ILE A 175 1.15 5.40 -11.09
C ILE A 175 1.18 4.37 -9.97
N ILE A 176 0.92 3.10 -10.28
CA ILE A 176 0.92 2.01 -9.29
C ILE A 176 2.35 1.80 -8.75
N SER A 177 3.36 1.72 -9.64
CA SER A 177 4.73 1.59 -9.19
C SER A 177 5.19 2.81 -8.41
N LYS A 178 4.81 4.01 -8.82
CA LYS A 178 5.10 5.23 -8.09
C LYS A 178 4.52 5.24 -6.67
N LEU A 179 3.28 4.80 -6.51
CA LEU A 179 2.60 4.88 -5.23
C LEU A 179 2.95 3.73 -4.29
N PHE A 180 3.01 2.50 -4.79
CA PHE A 180 3.01 1.30 -3.96
C PHE A 180 4.35 0.56 -3.90
N TYR A 181 5.29 0.82 -4.83
CA TYR A 181 6.55 0.09 -4.83
C TYR A 181 7.58 0.73 -3.92
N GLY A 182 8.06 -0.04 -2.97
CA GLY A 182 9.26 0.26 -2.21
C GLY A 182 10.44 -0.61 -2.64
N ILE A 183 11.63 -0.31 -2.15
CA ILE A 183 12.86 -1.05 -2.42
C ILE A 183 13.50 -1.45 -1.10
N TYR A 184 13.80 -2.75 -0.95
CA TYR A 184 14.66 -3.30 0.10
C TYR A 184 16.10 -3.36 -0.36
N ASN A 185 17.02 -3.08 0.55
CA ASN A 185 18.42 -3.48 0.46
C ASN A 185 18.61 -4.74 1.31
N LYS A 186 18.92 -5.86 0.67
CA LYS A 186 19.30 -7.11 1.33
C LYS A 186 20.81 -7.16 1.46
N ILE A 187 21.28 -7.01 2.68
CA ILE A 187 22.71 -7.03 3.00
C ILE A 187 23.08 -8.44 3.44
N SER A 188 24.10 -9.02 2.79
CA SER A 188 24.73 -10.27 3.19
C SER A 188 26.18 -10.01 3.56
N LYS A 189 26.60 -10.41 4.75
CA LYS A 189 27.97 -10.24 5.25
C LYS A 189 28.59 -11.59 5.59
N CYS A 190 29.71 -11.92 4.94
CA CYS A 190 30.48 -13.10 5.24
C CYS A 190 31.17 -12.98 6.61
N ASN A 191 30.98 -13.97 7.48
CA ASN A 191 31.60 -13.95 8.81
C ASN A 191 33.13 -14.26 8.77
N ASN A 192 33.62 -14.94 7.73
CA ASN A 192 35.04 -15.28 7.62
C ASN A 192 35.89 -14.10 7.14
N CYS A 193 35.48 -13.42 6.06
CA CYS A 193 36.29 -12.35 5.46
C CYS A 193 35.72 -10.94 5.64
N GLY A 194 34.54 -10.82 6.26
CA GLY A 194 33.86 -9.54 6.50
C GLY A 194 33.30 -8.88 5.23
N ASN A 195 33.45 -9.50 4.04
CA ASN A 195 32.96 -8.93 2.81
C ASN A 195 31.43 -8.80 2.81
N GLN A 196 30.91 -7.67 2.32
CA GLN A 196 29.48 -7.39 2.24
C GLN A 196 29.02 -7.43 0.80
N TYR A 197 27.82 -7.95 0.61
CA TYR A 197 27.11 -7.98 -0.67
C TYR A 197 25.76 -7.31 -0.50
N TYR A 198 25.37 -6.53 -1.49
CA TYR A 198 24.13 -5.78 -1.52
C TYR A 198 23.26 -6.28 -2.66
N LYS A 199 21.99 -6.56 -2.37
CA LYS A 199 20.99 -6.93 -3.36
C LYS A 199 19.75 -6.09 -3.14
N TYR A 200 19.28 -5.44 -4.19
CA TYR A 200 18.07 -4.63 -4.14
C TYR A 200 16.89 -5.41 -4.71
N GLU A 201 15.75 -5.30 -4.05
CA GLU A 201 14.51 -5.93 -4.49
C GLU A 201 13.33 -5.00 -4.24
N SER A 202 12.41 -4.91 -5.22
CA SER A 202 11.15 -4.17 -5.02
C SER A 202 10.15 -4.98 -4.23
N TYR A 203 9.28 -4.26 -3.49
CA TYR A 203 8.14 -4.82 -2.79
C TYR A 203 6.93 -3.90 -2.94
N ILE A 204 5.72 -4.45 -2.80
CA ILE A 204 4.47 -3.71 -2.89
C ILE A 204 3.78 -3.64 -1.53
N TYR A 205 3.99 -4.63 -0.68
CA TYR A 205 3.40 -4.75 0.66
C TYR A 205 4.31 -5.52 1.60
N GLY A 206 4.14 -5.30 2.90
CA GLY A 206 4.65 -6.19 3.95
C GLY A 206 3.61 -7.26 4.25
N LEU A 207 4.01 -8.53 4.26
CA LEU A 207 3.15 -9.67 4.61
C LEU A 207 3.58 -10.25 5.94
N TYR A 208 2.65 -10.29 6.90
CA TYR A 208 2.97 -10.69 8.27
C TYR A 208 2.09 -11.83 8.78
N ASN A 209 2.76 -12.82 9.36
CA ASN A 209 2.15 -13.77 10.28
C ASN A 209 2.31 -13.23 11.71
N LEU A 210 1.22 -12.79 12.33
CA LEU A 210 1.26 -12.14 13.64
C LEU A 210 1.76 -13.07 14.75
N SER A 211 1.51 -14.39 14.65
CA SER A 211 2.03 -15.36 15.60
C SER A 211 3.56 -15.45 15.54
N GLN A 212 4.14 -15.37 14.34
CA GLN A 212 5.60 -15.34 14.18
C GLN A 212 6.21 -14.02 14.70
N VAL A 213 5.56 -12.90 14.41
CA VAL A 213 5.96 -11.57 14.93
C VAL A 213 5.93 -11.57 16.46
N TYR A 214 4.85 -12.10 17.05
CA TYR A 214 4.70 -12.21 18.51
C TYR A 214 5.78 -13.08 19.14
N ASN A 215 6.04 -14.27 18.57
CA ASN A 215 7.08 -15.17 19.05
C ASN A 215 8.47 -14.52 18.98
N TYR A 216 8.79 -13.84 17.88
CA TYR A 216 10.03 -13.09 17.74
C TYR A 216 10.18 -11.99 18.81
N LYS A 217 9.11 -11.22 19.04
CA LYS A 217 9.06 -10.19 20.08
C LYS A 217 9.34 -10.77 21.46
N CYS A 218 8.66 -11.88 21.83
CA CYS A 218 8.87 -12.54 23.12
C CYS A 218 10.31 -13.04 23.30
N GLN A 219 10.86 -13.71 22.28
CA GLN A 219 12.25 -14.20 22.31
C GLN A 219 13.26 -13.08 22.46
N THR A 220 13.02 -11.95 21.78
CA THR A 220 13.91 -10.80 21.80
C THR A 220 13.90 -10.12 23.19
N LEU A 221 12.72 -10.02 23.81
CA LEU A 221 12.58 -9.49 25.18
C LEU A 221 13.26 -10.39 26.23
N GLN A 222 13.12 -11.71 26.11
CA GLN A 222 13.71 -12.68 27.06
C GLN A 222 15.25 -12.68 27.02
N ARG A 223 15.85 -12.46 25.84
CA ARG A 223 17.32 -12.44 25.67
C ARG A 223 18.01 -11.20 26.25
N GLY A 224 17.26 -10.20 26.75
CA GLY A 224 17.81 -8.98 27.32
C GLY A 224 18.68 -8.16 26.35
N SER A 225 18.72 -8.54 25.06
CA SER A 225 19.60 -7.96 24.06
C SER A 225 19.07 -6.65 23.44
N ASN A 226 18.23 -5.89 24.16
CA ASN A 226 17.36 -4.91 23.53
C ASN A 226 17.63 -3.46 23.91
N VAL A 227 18.52 -2.86 23.19
CA VAL A 227 18.61 -1.39 23.04
C VAL A 227 17.33 -0.81 22.40
N LEU A 228 16.58 -1.61 21.62
CA LEU A 228 15.43 -1.15 20.84
C LEU A 228 14.14 -0.99 21.66
N TYR A 229 14.02 -1.68 22.80
CA TYR A 229 12.80 -1.70 23.60
C TYR A 229 12.90 -0.99 24.96
N ILE A 230 14.06 -0.43 25.31
CA ILE A 230 14.38 0.07 26.65
C ILE A 230 13.54 1.29 27.08
N ASN A 231 12.94 2.04 26.16
CA ASN A 231 12.35 3.35 26.47
C ASN A 231 10.82 3.45 26.34
N LYS A 232 10.07 2.36 26.25
CA LYS A 232 8.60 2.41 26.21
C LYS A 232 7.98 1.40 27.16
N PRO A 233 6.87 1.74 27.85
CA PRO A 233 6.13 0.78 28.68
C PRO A 233 5.58 -0.33 27.76
N TYR A 234 6.07 -1.54 27.96
CA TYR A 234 5.83 -2.68 27.07
C TYR A 234 4.65 -3.53 27.56
N ASN A 235 3.61 -3.63 26.74
CA ASN A 235 2.61 -4.67 26.91
C ASN A 235 2.97 -5.85 25.99
N ILE A 236 3.42 -6.96 26.56
CA ILE A 236 3.87 -8.16 25.83
C ILE A 236 2.74 -8.74 24.99
N SER A 237 1.49 -8.60 25.41
CA SER A 237 0.32 -9.14 24.69
C SER A 237 -0.12 -8.35 23.47
N GLN A 238 0.49 -7.19 23.21
CA GLN A 238 0.12 -6.31 22.10
C GLN A 238 1.19 -6.33 21.01
N ILE A 239 0.77 -6.38 19.74
CA ILE A 239 1.62 -6.20 18.56
C ILE A 239 1.29 -4.87 17.90
N THR A 240 2.31 -4.21 17.38
CA THR A 240 2.22 -2.97 16.62
C THR A 240 2.86 -3.15 15.24
N ILE A 241 2.68 -2.18 14.34
CA ILE A 241 3.41 -2.13 13.07
C ILE A 241 4.93 -2.12 13.29
N TYR A 242 5.41 -1.48 14.35
CA TYR A 242 6.84 -1.45 14.65
C TYR A 242 7.40 -2.85 14.95
N ASP A 243 6.63 -3.70 15.64
CA ASP A 243 7.03 -5.09 15.89
C ASP A 243 7.14 -5.88 14.56
N CYS A 244 6.23 -5.62 13.60
CA CYS A 244 6.29 -6.21 12.27
C CYS A 244 7.56 -5.76 11.50
N LEU A 245 7.88 -4.47 11.54
CA LEU A 245 9.07 -3.93 10.88
C LEU A 245 10.37 -4.44 11.53
N TYR A 246 10.41 -4.60 12.86
CA TYR A 246 11.54 -5.23 13.56
C TYR A 246 11.71 -6.70 13.16
N TYR A 247 10.58 -7.42 13.02
CA TYR A 247 10.60 -8.80 12.55
C TYR A 247 11.17 -8.93 11.13
N ASP A 248 10.85 -8.01 10.22
CA ASP A 248 11.41 -8.00 8.87
C ASP A 248 12.91 -7.75 8.84
N GLN A 249 13.39 -6.87 9.72
CA GLN A 249 14.79 -6.47 9.83
C GLN A 249 15.61 -7.34 10.77
N GLN A 250 15.03 -8.45 11.26
CA GLN A 250 15.79 -9.39 12.11
C GLN A 250 17.03 -9.91 11.38
N ILE A 251 18.09 -10.06 12.14
CA ILE A 251 19.32 -10.67 11.66
C ILE A 251 19.09 -12.16 11.48
N LYS A 252 19.40 -12.68 10.30
CA LYS A 252 19.31 -14.10 9.95
C LYS A 252 20.69 -14.63 9.65
N TYR A 253 20.90 -15.91 9.93
CA TYR A 253 22.17 -16.61 9.68
C TYR A 253 21.91 -17.75 8.70
N ASN A 254 22.74 -17.86 7.68
CA ASN A 254 22.69 -18.95 6.71
C ASN A 254 24.09 -19.26 6.17
N GLN A 255 24.27 -20.44 5.57
CA GLN A 255 25.46 -20.79 4.82
C GLN A 255 25.30 -20.33 3.37
N GLU A 256 26.32 -19.64 2.85
CA GLU A 256 26.38 -19.26 1.43
C GLU A 256 27.81 -19.35 0.90
N ILE A 257 27.94 -19.55 -0.41
CA ILE A 257 29.25 -19.47 -1.09
C ILE A 257 29.69 -18.01 -1.13
N CYS A 258 30.69 -17.67 -0.36
CA CYS A 258 31.28 -16.34 -0.37
C CYS A 258 32.08 -16.12 -1.64
N LYS A 259 31.76 -15.10 -2.44
CA LYS A 259 32.46 -14.77 -3.69
C LYS A 259 33.96 -14.46 -3.47
N LYS A 260 34.36 -13.96 -2.28
CA LYS A 260 35.74 -13.66 -1.94
C LYS A 260 36.49 -14.86 -1.37
N CYS A 261 35.85 -15.67 -0.52
CA CYS A 261 36.46 -16.87 0.05
C CYS A 261 36.43 -18.04 -0.93
N SER A 262 35.54 -18.04 -1.92
CA SER A 262 35.29 -19.11 -2.90
C SER A 262 34.85 -20.44 -2.27
N VAL A 263 34.39 -20.41 -1.02
CA VAL A 263 33.92 -21.58 -0.26
C VAL A 263 32.64 -21.23 0.49
N GLU A 264 31.90 -22.23 0.89
CA GLU A 264 30.72 -22.07 1.75
C GLU A 264 31.14 -21.55 3.12
N THR A 265 30.52 -20.46 3.54
CA THR A 265 30.81 -19.76 4.79
C THR A 265 29.55 -19.26 5.46
N PRO A 266 29.55 -19.12 6.79
CA PRO A 266 28.44 -18.48 7.49
C PRO A 266 28.28 -17.03 7.05
N HIS A 267 27.05 -16.63 6.72
CA HIS A 267 26.69 -15.26 6.40
C HIS A 267 25.65 -14.72 7.37
N VAL A 268 25.73 -13.42 7.60
CA VAL A 268 24.72 -12.63 8.32
C VAL A 268 23.87 -11.88 7.28
N PHE A 269 22.55 -12.03 7.37
CA PHE A 269 21.60 -11.39 6.46
C PHE A 269 20.76 -10.38 7.22
N GLN A 270 20.53 -9.23 6.59
CA GLN A 270 19.61 -8.22 7.09
C GLN A 270 18.89 -7.54 5.92
N ASN A 271 17.57 -7.34 6.07
CA ASN A 271 16.78 -6.52 5.14
C ASN A 271 16.63 -5.12 5.71
N ILE A 272 16.85 -4.10 4.90
CA ILE A 272 16.64 -2.70 5.29
C ILE A 272 15.78 -2.04 4.22
N ILE A 273 14.78 -1.27 4.61
CA ILE A 273 14.01 -0.46 3.66
C ILE A 273 14.96 0.61 3.11
N TYR A 274 15.28 0.50 1.82
CA TYR A 274 16.15 1.46 1.14
C TYR A 274 15.35 2.67 0.68
N ASN A 275 14.26 2.41 -0.05
CA ASN A 275 13.31 3.45 -0.45
C ASN A 275 11.89 2.99 -0.10
N PRO A 276 11.20 3.65 0.82
CA PRO A 276 9.82 3.33 1.13
C PRO A 276 8.87 3.92 0.08
N PRO A 277 7.72 3.27 -0.21
CA PRO A 277 6.71 3.76 -1.15
C PRO A 277 5.94 4.97 -0.62
N GLU A 278 5.19 5.67 -1.48
CA GLU A 278 4.25 6.71 -1.03
C GLU A 278 3.08 6.12 -0.22
N ILE A 279 2.64 4.90 -0.58
CA ILE A 279 1.60 4.13 0.12
C ILE A 279 2.21 2.86 0.69
N LEU A 280 2.40 2.84 2.01
CA LEU A 280 2.78 1.62 2.72
C LEU A 280 1.56 0.73 2.91
N THR A 281 1.66 -0.50 2.44
CA THR A 281 0.60 -1.51 2.57
C THR A 281 1.08 -2.66 3.44
N PHE A 282 0.30 -3.00 4.46
CA PHE A 282 0.56 -4.13 5.35
C PHE A 282 -0.58 -5.14 5.25
N ILE A 283 -0.25 -6.41 5.01
CA ILE A 283 -1.20 -7.51 4.93
C ILE A 283 -0.93 -8.48 6.06
N PHE A 284 -1.98 -8.92 6.75
CA PHE A 284 -1.88 -9.86 7.86
C PHE A 284 -2.54 -11.19 7.48
N ASN A 285 -1.93 -12.29 7.92
CA ASN A 285 -2.44 -13.61 7.60
C ASN A 285 -3.79 -13.85 8.34
N LYS A 286 -4.80 -14.28 7.59
CA LYS A 286 -6.14 -14.57 8.12
C LYS A 286 -6.14 -15.65 9.21
N ALA A 287 -5.24 -16.62 9.14
CA ALA A 287 -5.13 -17.69 10.14
C ALA A 287 -4.75 -17.19 11.54
N ASP A 288 -4.10 -16.02 11.64
CA ASP A 288 -3.67 -15.45 12.93
C ASP A 288 -4.79 -14.73 13.67
N ILE A 289 -5.89 -14.41 13.02
CA ILE A 289 -7.04 -13.69 13.60
C ILE A 289 -7.71 -14.50 14.73
N ILE A 290 -7.47 -15.81 14.76
CA ILE A 290 -8.06 -16.74 15.74
C ILE A 290 -7.30 -16.75 17.08
N ASN A 291 -6.10 -16.19 17.15
CA ASN A 291 -5.14 -16.40 18.26
C ASN A 291 -5.09 -15.26 19.27
N ASN A 292 -6.15 -14.69 19.77
CA ASN A 292 -6.19 -13.71 20.89
C ASN A 292 -4.99 -12.72 20.99
N ILE A 293 -4.34 -12.43 19.87
CA ILE A 293 -3.24 -11.48 19.77
C ILE A 293 -3.84 -10.08 19.54
N PHE A 294 -3.55 -9.15 20.45
CA PHE A 294 -4.02 -7.77 20.30
C PHE A 294 -3.11 -7.00 19.35
N PHE A 295 -3.67 -6.48 18.27
CA PHE A 295 -2.97 -5.60 17.35
C PHE A 295 -3.36 -4.14 17.60
N VAL A 296 -2.38 -3.29 17.89
CA VAL A 296 -2.60 -1.86 18.08
C VAL A 296 -2.43 -1.14 16.76
N ILE A 297 -3.52 -0.63 16.23
CA ILE A 297 -3.53 0.19 15.02
C ILE A 297 -3.22 1.64 15.43
N SER A 298 -2.14 2.20 14.88
CA SER A 298 -1.77 3.61 15.05
C SER A 298 -2.27 4.42 13.84
N ASP A 299 -2.85 5.58 14.09
CA ASP A 299 -3.27 6.53 13.04
C ASP A 299 -2.08 7.17 12.33
N LYS A 300 -0.92 7.21 13.00
CA LYS A 300 0.31 7.80 12.48
C LYS A 300 1.54 7.00 12.89
N ILE A 301 2.44 6.76 11.95
CA ILE A 301 3.70 6.06 12.19
C ILE A 301 4.89 6.84 11.60
N ASN A 302 6.05 6.73 12.24
CA ASN A 302 7.33 7.20 11.70
C ASN A 302 8.27 6.01 11.52
N ILE A 303 8.66 5.74 10.29
CA ILE A 303 9.50 4.58 9.96
C ILE A 303 11.00 4.89 9.89
N LYS A 304 11.44 6.03 10.43
CA LYS A 304 12.83 6.50 10.44
C LYS A 304 13.83 5.41 10.79
N ASP A 305 13.55 4.64 11.84
CA ASP A 305 14.47 3.62 12.35
C ASP A 305 14.63 2.41 11.43
N PHE A 306 13.74 2.26 10.46
CA PHE A 306 13.67 1.11 9.56
C PHE A 306 14.19 1.41 8.15
N ILE A 307 14.53 2.67 7.85
CA ILE A 307 15.02 3.09 6.54
C ILE A 307 16.53 3.36 6.57
N ALA A 308 17.18 3.12 5.43
CA ALA A 308 18.64 3.21 5.32
C ALA A 308 19.21 4.60 5.67
N ASN A 309 18.55 5.67 5.23
CA ASN A 309 19.02 7.05 5.42
C ASN A 309 18.64 7.67 6.77
N LYS A 310 17.88 6.98 7.61
CA LYS A 310 17.44 7.43 8.94
C LYS A 310 16.74 8.80 8.96
N GLU A 311 16.13 9.21 7.85
CA GLU A 311 15.33 10.42 7.77
C GLU A 311 13.91 10.20 8.31
N ASP A 312 13.28 11.25 8.85
CA ASP A 312 11.90 11.16 9.28
C ASP A 312 10.98 10.92 8.09
N LYS A 313 10.29 9.78 8.12
CA LYS A 313 9.29 9.37 7.16
C LYS A 313 7.99 9.07 7.89
N ILE A 314 7.11 10.05 7.90
CA ILE A 314 5.85 10.00 8.62
C ILE A 314 4.77 9.54 7.65
N TYR A 315 3.95 8.61 8.11
CA TYR A 315 2.82 8.06 7.38
C TYR A 315 1.56 8.19 8.20
N GLU A 316 0.46 8.52 7.55
CA GLU A 316 -0.87 8.59 8.13
C GLU A 316 -1.73 7.46 7.60
N LEU A 317 -2.48 6.82 8.49
CA LEU A 317 -3.40 5.75 8.14
C LEU A 317 -4.57 6.35 7.34
N ILE A 318 -4.86 5.76 6.18
CA ILE A 318 -5.92 6.21 5.28
C ILE A 318 -6.97 5.15 4.98
N GLY A 319 -6.65 3.87 5.22
CA GLY A 319 -7.55 2.76 4.95
C GLY A 319 -7.26 1.53 5.78
N ILE A 320 -8.30 0.84 6.19
CA ILE A 320 -8.25 -0.40 6.97
C ILE A 320 -9.25 -1.38 6.36
N ILE A 321 -8.83 -2.62 6.15
CA ILE A 321 -9.74 -3.73 5.87
C ILE A 321 -9.71 -4.65 7.09
N ILE A 322 -10.88 -4.90 7.66
CA ILE A 322 -11.08 -5.87 8.74
C ILE A 322 -11.69 -7.14 8.15
N TYR A 323 -11.14 -8.28 8.57
CA TYR A 323 -11.69 -9.58 8.24
C TYR A 323 -12.45 -10.14 9.45
N PHE A 324 -13.66 -10.60 9.21
CA PHE A 324 -14.49 -11.32 10.17
C PHE A 324 -14.71 -12.75 9.68
N HIS A 325 -14.43 -13.71 10.57
CA HIS A 325 -14.72 -15.12 10.26
C HIS A 325 -16.25 -15.35 10.14
N PRO A 326 -16.78 -16.15 9.22
CA PRO A 326 -16.03 -17.04 8.31
C PRO A 326 -15.64 -16.44 6.96
N ASN A 327 -16.12 -15.32 6.48
CA ASN A 327 -15.70 -14.72 5.19
C ASN A 327 -16.33 -13.34 4.97
N SER A 328 -16.45 -12.53 6.01
CA SER A 328 -16.95 -11.17 5.90
C SER A 328 -15.81 -10.17 5.96
N TYR A 329 -15.91 -9.11 5.19
CA TYR A 329 -14.94 -8.03 5.13
C TYR A 329 -15.63 -6.69 5.22
N THR A 330 -14.98 -5.75 5.86
CA THR A 330 -15.44 -4.37 5.91
C THR A 330 -14.26 -3.43 5.77
N ALA A 331 -14.51 -2.26 5.19
CA ALA A 331 -13.49 -1.24 5.04
C ALA A 331 -13.78 -0.02 5.91
N TYR A 332 -12.74 0.54 6.49
CA TYR A 332 -12.75 1.87 7.06
C TYR A 332 -11.80 2.74 6.25
N CYS A 333 -12.32 3.84 5.69
CA CYS A 333 -11.54 4.71 4.84
C CYS A 333 -11.61 6.14 5.35
N GLN A 334 -10.48 6.83 5.36
CA GLN A 334 -10.46 8.26 5.57
C GLN A 334 -10.78 8.94 4.24
N ASN A 335 -11.86 9.70 4.21
CA ASN A 335 -12.24 10.44 3.02
C ASN A 335 -11.20 11.55 2.74
N PRO A 336 -10.60 11.60 1.54
CA PRO A 336 -9.53 12.56 1.24
C PRO A 336 -9.99 14.03 1.22
N ILE A 337 -11.30 14.29 1.18
CA ILE A 337 -11.87 15.63 1.08
C ILE A 337 -12.10 16.23 2.48
N ASP A 338 -12.94 15.58 3.29
CA ASP A 338 -13.34 16.08 4.61
C ASP A 338 -12.49 15.54 5.76
N ARG A 339 -11.57 14.60 5.45
CA ARG A 339 -10.68 13.92 6.41
C ARG A 339 -11.41 13.15 7.51
N GLN A 340 -12.73 12.91 7.34
CA GLN A 340 -13.50 12.07 8.25
C GLN A 340 -13.34 10.60 7.91
N TRP A 341 -13.51 9.75 8.92
CA TRP A 341 -13.52 8.30 8.74
C TRP A 341 -14.91 7.80 8.43
N TYR A 342 -15.01 6.87 7.48
CA TYR A 342 -16.25 6.22 7.08
C TYR A 342 -16.07 4.70 7.10
N HIS A 343 -17.09 4.02 7.59
CA HIS A 343 -17.20 2.58 7.61
C HIS A 343 -18.04 2.12 6.41
N TYR A 344 -17.45 1.29 5.55
CA TYR A 344 -18.07 0.73 4.36
C TYR A 344 -18.33 -0.75 4.59
N GLN A 345 -19.61 -1.13 4.65
CA GLN A 345 -20.06 -2.52 4.72
C GLN A 345 -21.04 -2.75 3.57
N ASP A 346 -20.52 -3.16 2.43
CA ASP A 346 -21.23 -3.29 1.16
C ASP A 346 -22.05 -2.03 0.82
N THR A 347 -23.39 -2.13 0.76
CA THR A 347 -24.26 -0.99 0.48
C THR A 347 -24.35 0.02 1.61
N ASN A 348 -23.91 -0.33 2.80
CA ASN A 348 -24.03 0.54 3.97
C ASN A 348 -22.77 1.36 4.17
N VAL A 349 -22.94 2.67 4.34
CA VAL A 349 -21.86 3.60 4.64
C VAL A 349 -22.23 4.38 5.90
N TYR A 350 -21.35 4.36 6.91
CA TYR A 350 -21.56 5.00 8.19
C TYR A 350 -20.42 5.98 8.47
N LYS A 351 -20.77 7.21 8.86
CA LYS A 351 -19.78 8.16 9.35
C LYS A 351 -19.32 7.74 10.74
N MET A 352 -18.00 7.71 10.97
CA MET A 352 -17.41 7.47 12.28
C MET A 352 -17.23 8.80 13.02
N ASN A 353 -17.45 8.82 14.33
CA ASN A 353 -17.25 10.03 15.12
C ASN A 353 -15.75 10.31 15.31
N ASN A 354 -14.96 9.25 15.49
CA ASN A 354 -13.52 9.35 15.64
C ASN A 354 -12.83 8.03 15.31
N PHE A 355 -11.50 8.07 15.15
CA PHE A 355 -10.66 6.90 14.87
C PHE A 355 -10.70 5.85 16.00
N GLN A 356 -10.85 6.27 17.26
CA GLN A 356 -10.87 5.36 18.41
C GLN A 356 -12.04 4.37 18.35
N GLU A 357 -13.14 4.69 17.67
CA GLU A 357 -14.25 3.76 17.48
C GLU A 357 -13.83 2.51 16.69
N ILE A 358 -12.91 2.66 15.72
CA ILE A 358 -12.40 1.55 14.91
C ILE A 358 -11.54 0.61 15.78
N THR A 359 -10.79 1.18 16.73
CA THR A 359 -9.81 0.43 17.54
C THR A 359 -10.39 -0.17 18.83
N LYS A 360 -11.59 0.28 19.27
CA LYS A 360 -12.22 -0.18 20.51
C LYS A 360 -12.49 -1.68 20.55
N ASN A 361 -12.78 -2.28 19.42
CA ASN A 361 -13.22 -3.68 19.34
C ASN A 361 -12.06 -4.68 19.22
N ASN A 362 -10.80 -4.22 19.31
CA ASN A 362 -9.59 -5.06 19.21
C ASN A 362 -9.58 -5.99 17.98
N TYR A 363 -10.17 -5.54 16.88
CA TYR A 363 -10.14 -6.29 15.62
C TYR A 363 -8.71 -6.37 15.09
N ILE A 364 -8.33 -7.55 14.61
CA ILE A 364 -7.09 -7.71 13.88
C ILE A 364 -7.35 -7.23 12.44
N PRO A 365 -6.58 -6.25 11.96
CA PRO A 365 -6.71 -5.81 10.58
C PRO A 365 -6.26 -6.92 9.63
N TYR A 366 -6.92 -7.00 8.48
CA TYR A 366 -6.46 -7.82 7.36
C TYR A 366 -5.50 -7.03 6.47
N VAL A 367 -5.84 -5.77 6.15
CA VAL A 367 -4.97 -4.86 5.39
C VAL A 367 -4.98 -3.48 6.02
N LEU A 368 -3.81 -2.84 6.07
CA LEU A 368 -3.64 -1.45 6.44
C LEU A 368 -2.98 -0.68 5.29
N PHE A 369 -3.50 0.51 4.99
CA PHE A 369 -2.94 1.45 4.04
C PHE A 369 -2.50 2.73 4.74
N TYR A 370 -1.22 3.03 4.65
CA TYR A 370 -0.65 4.26 5.19
C TYR A 370 -0.12 5.12 4.05
N GLN A 371 -0.47 6.39 4.03
CA GLN A 371 0.03 7.35 3.04
C GLN A 371 1.11 8.23 3.66
N GLN A 372 2.21 8.42 2.93
CA GLN A 372 3.28 9.33 3.36
C GLN A 372 2.73 10.76 3.48
N SER A 373 2.94 11.37 4.67
CA SER A 373 2.58 12.77 4.90
C SER A 373 3.41 13.68 4.00
N LYS A 374 2.76 14.59 3.31
CA LYS A 374 3.47 15.65 2.55
C LYS A 374 4.07 16.62 3.57
N LYS A 375 5.37 16.90 3.45
CA LYS A 375 6.05 17.96 4.22
C LYS A 375 5.52 19.32 3.83
#